data_1413bd947a1d706b980c9462b2d98023
#
_entry.id   1413bd947a1d706b980c9462b2d98023
#
_cell.length_a   1.000
_cell.length_b   1.000
_cell.length_c   1.000
_cell.angle_alpha   90.00
_cell.angle_beta   90.00
_cell.angle_gamma   90.00
#
_symmetry.space_group_name_H-M   'P 1'
#
loop_
_entity.id
_entity.type
_entity.pdbx_description
1 polymer ?
#
loop_
_entity_poly.entity_id
_entity_poly.type
_entity_poly.pdbx_seq_one_letter_code
_entity_poly.pdbx_strand_id
1 'polypeptide(L)'
;MWDRNISKKQAIKILRSPAHPRFIPLSSLLLSRKNTPREVLRNYIKPEEFCRYWPMIKRRMRKDAWNNPRIEFWQAVYEKLAEKFRAKGVNVSLRDKTGAGNEFCAEIGQRLKTLRKEKKLTQAMLSKKLNVSQQMISRIESGRENIALLTLKRIIDKLNARIIIETLKCIS
;
A
#
# COMPACT_ATOMS: atom_id res chain seq x y z
N MET A 1 -7.49 -28.73 -2.34
CA MET A 1 -6.19 -29.06 -2.91
C MET A 1 -5.49 -27.75 -3.23
N TRP A 2 -4.42 -27.43 -2.55
CA TRP A 2 -3.85 -26.08 -2.50
C TRP A 2 -2.93 -25.79 -3.68
N ASP A 3 -2.11 -26.72 -4.00
CA ASP A 3 -1.16 -26.81 -5.08
C ASP A 3 -0.64 -28.24 -5.03
N ARG A 4 -0.37 -28.85 -6.14
CA ARG A 4 0.07 -30.26 -6.19
C ARG A 4 1.40 -30.50 -5.42
N ASN A 5 2.12 -29.42 -5.07
CA ASN A 5 3.44 -29.47 -4.46
C ASN A 5 3.52 -28.96 -3.01
N ILE A 6 2.38 -28.67 -2.34
CA ILE A 6 2.39 -28.11 -0.97
C ILE A 6 1.44 -28.91 -0.08
N SER A 7 1.93 -29.44 1.03
CA SER A 7 1.09 -30.08 2.05
C SER A 7 0.22 -29.06 2.80
N LYS A 8 -0.91 -29.52 3.38
CA LYS A 8 -1.78 -28.67 4.19
C LYS A 8 -1.02 -28.00 5.33
N LYS A 9 -0.11 -28.73 6.01
CA LYS A 9 0.72 -28.20 7.11
C LYS A 9 1.63 -27.06 6.63
N GLN A 10 2.29 -27.23 5.48
CA GLN A 10 3.15 -26.21 4.87
C GLN A 10 2.32 -24.98 4.45
N ALA A 11 1.15 -25.19 3.85
CA ALA A 11 0.26 -24.10 3.47
C ALA A 11 -0.15 -23.24 4.68
N ILE A 12 -0.51 -23.85 5.80
CA ILE A 12 -0.84 -23.15 7.05
C ILE A 12 0.39 -22.38 7.57
N LYS A 13 1.60 -22.99 7.55
CA LYS A 13 2.82 -22.33 7.99
C LYS A 13 3.09 -21.05 7.17
N ILE A 14 2.94 -21.11 5.84
CA ILE A 14 3.11 -19.96 4.95
C ILE A 14 2.04 -18.89 5.22
N LEU A 15 0.77 -19.28 5.34
CA LEU A 15 -0.35 -18.38 5.58
C LEU A 15 -0.35 -17.71 6.97
N ARG A 16 0.44 -18.23 7.90
CA ARG A 16 0.68 -17.62 9.21
C ARG A 16 1.95 -16.76 9.28
N SER A 17 2.71 -16.72 8.18
CA SER A 17 3.97 -15.95 8.06
C SER A 17 3.86 -14.90 6.96
N PRO A 18 3.38 -13.70 7.24
CA PRO A 18 3.16 -12.64 6.23
C PRO A 18 4.42 -12.21 5.48
N ALA A 19 5.61 -12.37 6.10
CA ALA A 19 6.89 -12.09 5.47
C ALA A 19 7.29 -13.12 4.39
N HIS A 20 6.59 -14.26 4.33
CA HIS A 20 6.93 -15.30 3.36
C HIS A 20 6.52 -14.88 1.93
N PRO A 21 7.39 -15.03 0.90
CA PRO A 21 7.11 -14.59 -0.48
C PRO A 21 5.82 -15.17 -1.08
N ARG A 22 5.46 -16.39 -0.66
CA ARG A 22 4.24 -17.08 -1.11
C ARG A 22 2.99 -16.71 -0.31
N PHE A 23 3.06 -15.83 0.70
CA PHE A 23 1.89 -15.46 1.52
C PHE A 23 0.76 -14.86 0.68
N ILE A 24 1.03 -13.80 -0.11
CA ILE A 24 0.02 -13.14 -0.95
C ILE A 24 -0.54 -14.10 -2.04
N PRO A 25 0.31 -14.82 -2.82
CA PRO A 25 -0.17 -15.79 -3.77
C PRO A 25 -1.10 -16.85 -3.15
N LEU A 26 -0.68 -17.42 -2.03
CA LEU A 26 -1.44 -18.50 -1.39
C LEU A 26 -2.72 -17.99 -0.72
N SER A 27 -2.69 -16.78 -0.13
CA SER A 27 -3.87 -16.10 0.42
C SER A 27 -4.90 -15.82 -0.67
N SER A 28 -4.48 -15.29 -1.83
CA SER A 28 -5.40 -15.03 -2.94
C SER A 28 -6.06 -16.32 -3.45
N LEU A 29 -5.30 -17.40 -3.57
CA LEU A 29 -5.82 -18.71 -3.97
C LEU A 29 -6.80 -19.27 -2.93
N LEU A 30 -6.51 -19.14 -1.64
CA LEU A 30 -7.39 -19.56 -0.55
C LEU A 30 -8.72 -18.82 -0.61
N LEU A 31 -8.68 -17.49 -0.69
CA LEU A 31 -9.87 -16.66 -0.68
C LEU A 31 -10.70 -16.77 -1.95
N SER A 32 -10.09 -17.10 -3.08
CA SER A 32 -10.79 -17.41 -4.32
C SER A 32 -11.62 -18.70 -4.23
N ARG A 33 -11.21 -19.65 -3.41
CA ARG A 33 -11.84 -20.98 -3.30
C ARG A 33 -12.73 -21.16 -2.08
N LYS A 34 -12.52 -20.39 -1.01
CA LYS A 34 -13.27 -20.49 0.24
C LYS A 34 -14.09 -19.22 0.50
N ASN A 35 -15.30 -19.42 1.04
CA ASN A 35 -16.22 -18.36 1.46
C ASN A 35 -16.67 -18.50 2.92
N THR A 36 -15.88 -19.20 3.73
CA THR A 36 -16.14 -19.43 5.16
C THR A 36 -15.19 -18.58 6.02
N PRO A 37 -15.54 -17.30 6.34
CA PRO A 37 -14.64 -16.40 7.05
C PRO A 37 -14.16 -16.95 8.39
N ARG A 38 -15.07 -17.57 9.17
CA ARG A 38 -14.72 -18.17 10.48
C ARG A 38 -13.62 -19.23 10.35
N GLU A 39 -13.74 -20.11 9.35
CA GLU A 39 -12.74 -21.16 9.10
C GLU A 39 -11.40 -20.56 8.65
N VAL A 40 -11.46 -19.63 7.69
CA VAL A 40 -10.26 -19.02 7.11
C VAL A 40 -9.49 -18.22 8.15
N LEU A 41 -10.17 -17.37 8.90
CA LEU A 41 -9.54 -16.47 9.86
C LEU A 41 -9.10 -17.17 11.15
N ARG A 42 -9.70 -18.31 11.48
CA ARG A 42 -9.29 -19.11 12.63
C ARG A 42 -8.10 -20.03 12.32
N ASN A 43 -8.13 -20.69 11.16
CA ASN A 43 -7.22 -21.78 10.86
C ASN A 43 -6.03 -21.38 9.97
N TYR A 44 -6.17 -20.35 9.14
CA TYR A 44 -5.20 -20.05 8.09
C TYR A 44 -4.56 -18.67 8.23
N ILE A 45 -5.33 -17.60 8.24
CA ILE A 45 -4.82 -16.23 8.25
C ILE A 45 -5.35 -15.52 9.50
N LYS A 46 -4.47 -14.90 10.29
CA LYS A 46 -4.92 -14.09 11.45
C LYS A 46 -5.76 -12.90 10.95
N PRO A 47 -6.86 -12.54 11.66
CA PRO A 47 -7.74 -11.44 11.25
C PRO A 47 -7.01 -10.11 11.03
N GLU A 48 -6.03 -9.80 11.89
CA GLU A 48 -5.21 -8.59 11.79
C GLU A 48 -4.39 -8.59 10.50
N GLU A 49 -3.75 -9.74 10.19
CA GLU A 49 -2.94 -9.90 8.98
C GLU A 49 -3.82 -9.92 7.72
N PHE A 50 -5.01 -10.52 7.78
CA PHE A 50 -5.98 -10.43 6.70
C PHE A 50 -6.33 -8.96 6.40
N CYS A 51 -6.70 -8.17 7.41
CA CYS A 51 -7.02 -6.75 7.23
C CYS A 51 -5.82 -5.96 6.70
N ARG A 52 -4.64 -6.22 7.23
CA ARG A 52 -3.40 -5.55 6.83
C ARG A 52 -3.06 -5.80 5.37
N TYR A 53 -3.12 -7.05 4.93
CA TYR A 53 -2.68 -7.45 3.58
C TYR A 53 -3.82 -7.54 2.55
N TRP A 54 -5.08 -7.30 2.94
CA TRP A 54 -6.22 -7.35 2.04
C TRP A 54 -6.05 -6.52 0.76
N PRO A 55 -5.55 -5.28 0.77
CA PRO A 55 -5.36 -4.51 -0.45
C PRO A 55 -4.46 -5.21 -1.48
N MET A 56 -3.39 -5.87 -1.01
CA MET A 56 -2.45 -6.61 -1.88
C MET A 56 -3.07 -7.91 -2.39
N ILE A 57 -3.76 -8.65 -1.51
CA ILE A 57 -4.46 -9.88 -1.87
C ILE A 57 -5.54 -9.58 -2.90
N LYS A 58 -6.37 -8.55 -2.66
CA LYS A 58 -7.42 -8.06 -3.58
C LYS A 58 -6.85 -7.70 -4.95
N ARG A 59 -5.72 -6.96 -4.98
CA ARG A 59 -5.03 -6.60 -6.22
C ARG A 59 -4.61 -7.84 -7.01
N ARG A 60 -4.14 -8.88 -6.33
CA ARG A 60 -3.77 -10.14 -6.97
C ARG A 60 -4.99 -10.90 -7.48
N MET A 61 -6.08 -10.98 -6.70
CA MET A 61 -7.32 -11.65 -7.10
C MET A 61 -7.96 -11.01 -8.34
N ARG A 62 -7.81 -9.69 -8.53
CA ARG A 62 -8.33 -8.96 -9.70
C ARG A 62 -7.68 -9.35 -11.04
N LYS A 63 -6.58 -10.09 -11.03
CA LYS A 63 -5.97 -10.58 -12.28
C LYS A 63 -6.88 -11.55 -13.03
N ASP A 64 -7.77 -12.23 -12.31
CA ASP A 64 -8.70 -13.20 -12.85
C ASP A 64 -10.13 -12.70 -12.67
N ALA A 65 -10.84 -12.36 -13.77
CA ALA A 65 -12.18 -11.75 -13.74
C ALA A 65 -13.23 -12.60 -12.99
N TRP A 66 -13.11 -13.94 -13.02
CA TRP A 66 -14.00 -14.85 -12.29
C TRP A 66 -13.97 -14.70 -10.77
N ASN A 67 -12.97 -14.00 -10.23
CA ASN A 67 -12.85 -13.71 -8.79
C ASN A 67 -13.76 -12.55 -8.31
N ASN A 68 -14.41 -11.81 -9.19
CA ASN A 68 -15.16 -10.61 -8.80
C ASN A 68 -16.18 -10.88 -7.67
N PRO A 69 -17.05 -11.91 -7.71
CA PRO A 69 -17.98 -12.19 -6.62
C PRO A 69 -17.27 -12.52 -5.30
N ARG A 70 -16.10 -13.16 -5.38
CA ARG A 70 -15.28 -13.49 -4.20
C ARG A 70 -14.62 -12.24 -3.61
N ILE A 71 -14.20 -11.33 -4.47
CA ILE A 71 -13.60 -10.06 -4.05
C ILE A 71 -14.65 -9.22 -3.30
N GLU A 72 -15.87 -9.13 -3.80
CA GLU A 72 -16.97 -8.40 -3.14
C GLU A 72 -17.30 -9.02 -1.78
N PHE A 73 -17.45 -10.33 -1.73
CA PHE A 73 -17.68 -11.05 -0.47
C PHE A 73 -16.59 -10.78 0.57
N TRP A 74 -15.31 -10.93 0.21
CA TRP A 74 -14.20 -10.72 1.12
C TRP A 74 -13.97 -9.24 1.45
N GLN A 75 -14.38 -8.33 0.57
CA GLN A 75 -14.39 -6.90 0.83
C GLN A 75 -15.35 -6.56 1.98
N ALA A 76 -16.57 -7.10 1.97
CA ALA A 76 -17.53 -6.91 3.05
C ALA A 76 -17.02 -7.47 4.40
N VAL A 77 -16.33 -8.62 4.37
CA VAL A 77 -15.67 -9.19 5.56
C VAL A 77 -14.56 -8.27 6.08
N TYR A 78 -13.74 -7.74 5.19
CA TYR A 78 -12.69 -6.79 5.51
C TYR A 78 -13.24 -5.53 6.19
N GLU A 79 -14.28 -4.93 5.63
CA GLU A 79 -14.90 -3.70 6.16
C GLU A 79 -15.42 -3.89 7.59
N LYS A 80 -16.14 -4.99 7.84
CA LYS A 80 -16.62 -5.35 9.19
C LYS A 80 -15.48 -5.57 10.19
N LEU A 81 -14.39 -6.21 9.77
CA LEU A 81 -13.24 -6.44 10.64
C LEU A 81 -12.45 -5.15 10.87
N ALA A 82 -12.24 -4.36 9.84
CA ALA A 82 -11.53 -3.08 9.94
C ALA A 82 -12.26 -2.10 10.88
N GLU A 83 -13.59 -2.08 10.84
CA GLU A 83 -14.42 -1.31 11.76
C GLU A 83 -14.24 -1.79 13.22
N LYS A 84 -14.31 -3.10 13.45
CA LYS A 84 -14.08 -3.70 14.79
C LYS A 84 -12.68 -3.38 15.33
N PHE A 85 -11.65 -3.43 14.49
CA PHE A 85 -10.29 -3.10 14.91
C PHE A 85 -10.13 -1.62 15.20
N ARG A 86 -10.76 -0.75 14.39
CA ARG A 86 -10.78 0.70 14.62
C ARG A 86 -11.46 1.04 15.95
N ALA A 87 -12.59 0.42 16.25
CA ALA A 87 -13.28 0.59 17.54
C ALA A 87 -12.44 0.15 18.74
N LYS A 88 -11.50 -0.81 18.54
CA LYS A 88 -10.54 -1.26 19.56
C LYS A 88 -9.23 -0.46 19.57
N GLY A 89 -9.10 0.61 18.79
CA GLY A 89 -7.86 1.38 18.68
C GLY A 89 -6.72 0.66 17.95
N VAL A 90 -6.98 -0.50 17.31
CA VAL A 90 -5.98 -1.29 16.61
C VAL A 90 -5.87 -0.82 15.16
N ASN A 91 -4.75 -0.25 14.77
CA ASN A 91 -4.50 0.14 13.40
C ASN A 91 -4.04 -1.08 12.57
N VAL A 92 -4.91 -1.59 11.72
CA VAL A 92 -4.65 -2.73 10.82
C VAL A 92 -4.29 -2.30 9.39
N SER A 93 -4.10 -1.00 9.14
CA SER A 93 -3.67 -0.52 7.84
C SER A 93 -2.20 -0.91 7.58
N LEU A 94 -1.90 -1.32 6.34
CA LEU A 94 -0.52 -1.37 5.82
C LEU A 94 0.06 0.05 5.61
N ARG A 95 -0.31 1.01 6.42
CA ARG A 95 0.51 2.20 6.49
C ARG A 95 1.86 1.71 6.99
N ASP A 96 2.85 1.82 6.11
CA ASP A 96 4.23 1.48 6.43
C ASP A 96 4.56 1.90 7.85
N LYS A 97 4.92 0.91 8.69
CA LYS A 97 5.55 1.19 9.99
C LYS A 97 6.96 1.76 9.81
N THR A 98 7.38 2.01 8.60
CA THR A 98 8.52 2.87 8.31
C THR A 98 8.04 4.32 8.47
N GLY A 99 7.82 4.72 9.73
CA GLY A 99 7.62 6.14 10.07
C GLY A 99 8.68 7.03 9.42
N ALA A 100 9.88 6.52 9.25
CA ALA A 100 10.96 7.15 8.50
C ALA A 100 10.63 7.41 7.02
N GLY A 101 9.96 6.47 6.31
CA GLY A 101 9.59 6.67 4.90
C GLY A 101 8.49 7.72 4.72
N ASN A 102 7.55 7.81 5.66
CA ASN A 102 6.48 8.80 5.60
C ASN A 102 6.99 10.19 6.00
N GLU A 103 7.91 10.27 6.94
CA GLU A 103 8.57 11.51 7.37
C GLU A 103 9.44 12.10 6.26
N PHE A 104 10.25 11.26 5.61
CA PHE A 104 11.03 11.66 4.44
C PHE A 104 10.13 12.13 3.28
N CYS A 105 9.06 11.41 2.96
CA CYS A 105 8.10 11.83 1.93
C CYS A 105 7.41 13.14 2.31
N ALA A 106 7.08 13.34 3.59
CA ALA A 106 6.48 14.58 4.07
C ALA A 106 7.46 15.77 3.96
N GLU A 107 8.73 15.58 4.30
CA GLU A 107 9.76 16.59 4.14
C GLU A 107 9.97 16.99 2.68
N ILE A 108 10.14 16.02 1.79
CA ILE A 108 10.26 16.27 0.35
C ILE A 108 9.01 16.96 -0.19
N GLY A 109 7.81 16.49 0.19
CA GLY A 109 6.54 17.09 -0.20
C GLY A 109 6.42 18.54 0.24
N GLN A 110 6.84 18.87 1.45
CA GLN A 110 6.83 20.23 1.97
C GLN A 110 7.82 21.14 1.22
N ARG A 111 9.02 20.65 0.93
CA ARG A 111 10.00 21.40 0.12
C ARG A 111 9.46 21.67 -1.29
N LEU A 112 8.83 20.70 -1.95
CA LEU A 112 8.19 20.88 -3.25
C LEU A 112 7.06 21.92 -3.20
N LYS A 113 6.25 21.89 -2.14
CA LYS A 113 5.17 22.87 -1.92
C LYS A 113 5.71 24.30 -1.76
N THR A 114 6.81 24.46 -1.03
CA THR A 114 7.50 25.76 -0.86
C THR A 114 8.01 26.27 -2.20
N LEU A 115 8.78 25.46 -2.95
CA LEU A 115 9.29 25.81 -4.27
C LEU A 115 8.18 26.20 -5.25
N ARG A 116 7.07 25.45 -5.25
CA ARG A 116 5.93 25.77 -6.09
C ARG A 116 5.33 27.15 -5.74
N LYS A 117 5.17 27.43 -4.44
CA LYS A 117 4.63 28.72 -3.97
C LYS A 117 5.55 29.90 -4.31
N GLU A 118 6.85 29.74 -4.18
CA GLU A 118 7.85 30.75 -4.60
C GLU A 118 7.73 31.09 -6.09
N LYS A 119 7.42 30.08 -6.93
CA LYS A 119 7.13 30.26 -8.34
C LYS A 119 5.70 30.76 -8.63
N LYS A 120 4.93 31.13 -7.59
CA LYS A 120 3.54 31.62 -7.69
C LYS A 120 2.61 30.66 -8.45
N LEU A 121 2.89 29.34 -8.41
CA LEU A 121 2.09 28.31 -9.08
C LEU A 121 1.04 27.74 -8.13
N THR A 122 -0.19 27.52 -8.61
CA THR A 122 -1.18 26.70 -7.91
C THR A 122 -0.91 25.21 -8.15
N GLN A 123 -1.48 24.34 -7.32
CA GLN A 123 -1.40 22.88 -7.56
C GLN A 123 -2.00 22.49 -8.92
N ALA A 124 -3.09 23.16 -9.33
CA ALA A 124 -3.72 22.96 -10.63
C ALA A 124 -2.81 23.40 -11.80
N MET A 125 -2.09 24.51 -11.66
CA MET A 125 -1.13 24.96 -12.67
C MET A 125 0.05 24.01 -12.82
N LEU A 126 0.59 23.52 -11.68
CA LEU A 126 1.69 22.56 -11.69
C LEU A 126 1.25 21.21 -12.27
N SER A 127 0.05 20.75 -11.92
CA SER A 127 -0.49 19.49 -12.44
C SER A 127 -0.68 19.53 -13.97
N LYS A 128 -1.18 20.64 -14.52
CA LYS A 128 -1.27 20.85 -15.97
C LYS A 128 0.10 20.82 -16.65
N LYS A 129 1.11 21.51 -16.08
CA LYS A 129 2.47 21.53 -16.62
C LYS A 129 3.14 20.16 -16.66
N LEU A 130 2.76 19.26 -15.74
CA LEU A 130 3.31 17.92 -15.61
C LEU A 130 2.47 16.85 -16.29
N ASN A 131 1.26 17.20 -16.77
CA ASN A 131 0.25 16.28 -17.30
C ASN A 131 -0.11 15.18 -16.29
N VAL A 132 -0.41 15.58 -15.06
CA VAL A 132 -0.87 14.70 -13.96
C VAL A 132 -2.10 15.30 -13.29
N SER A 133 -2.80 14.53 -12.45
CA SER A 133 -3.96 15.06 -11.70
C SER A 133 -3.52 16.01 -10.59
N GLN A 134 -4.36 17.01 -10.28
CA GLN A 134 -4.14 17.90 -9.12
C GLN A 134 -4.08 17.09 -7.81
N GLN A 135 -4.90 16.03 -7.70
CA GLN A 135 -4.92 15.15 -6.54
C GLN A 135 -3.56 14.45 -6.32
N MET A 136 -2.85 14.10 -7.40
CA MET A 136 -1.50 13.53 -7.32
C MET A 136 -0.53 14.55 -6.72
N ILE A 137 -0.54 15.81 -7.20
CA ILE A 137 0.30 16.88 -6.65
C ILE A 137 -0.02 17.11 -5.17
N SER A 138 -1.30 17.18 -4.81
CA SER A 138 -1.74 17.35 -3.42
C SER A 138 -1.24 16.22 -2.51
N ARG A 139 -1.29 14.96 -2.97
CA ARG A 139 -0.79 13.80 -2.21
C ARG A 139 0.72 13.80 -2.06
N ILE A 140 1.45 14.19 -3.10
CA ILE A 140 2.91 14.34 -3.05
C ILE A 140 3.29 15.42 -2.04
N GLU A 141 2.69 16.60 -2.13
CA GLU A 141 3.00 17.73 -1.23
C GLU A 141 2.61 17.45 0.24
N SER A 142 1.67 16.55 0.48
CA SER A 142 1.28 16.12 1.84
C SER A 142 2.04 14.89 2.34
N GLY A 143 3.02 14.38 1.58
CA GLY A 143 3.79 13.18 1.95
C GLY A 143 2.99 11.88 1.94
N ARG A 144 1.80 11.87 1.33
CA ARG A 144 0.92 10.71 1.26
C ARG A 144 1.17 9.81 0.04
N GLU A 145 2.09 10.20 -0.81
CA GLU A 145 2.44 9.49 -2.05
C GLU A 145 3.92 9.14 -2.03
N ASN A 146 4.23 7.88 -2.33
CA ASN A 146 5.62 7.48 -2.58
C ASN A 146 5.96 7.85 -4.02
N ILE A 147 6.77 8.88 -4.17
CA ILE A 147 7.13 9.42 -5.47
C ILE A 147 8.32 8.67 -6.08
N ALA A 148 8.18 8.22 -7.31
CA ALA A 148 9.30 7.68 -8.07
C ALA A 148 10.34 8.78 -8.37
N LEU A 149 11.63 8.46 -8.30
CA LEU A 149 12.74 9.42 -8.54
C LEU A 149 12.61 10.16 -9.88
N LEU A 150 12.17 9.49 -10.94
CA LEU A 150 11.96 10.12 -12.23
C LEU A 150 10.80 11.14 -12.20
N THR A 151 9.75 10.86 -11.43
CA THR A 151 8.63 11.80 -11.26
C THR A 151 9.07 13.00 -10.43
N LEU A 152 9.84 12.77 -9.37
CA LEU A 152 10.44 13.83 -8.56
C LEU A 152 11.33 14.74 -9.43
N LYS A 153 12.22 14.14 -10.24
CA LYS A 153 13.06 14.89 -11.18
C LYS A 153 12.23 15.76 -12.14
N ARG A 154 11.18 15.20 -12.76
CA ARG A 154 10.29 15.96 -13.66
C ARG A 154 9.63 17.16 -12.97
N ILE A 155 9.19 17.00 -11.72
CA ILE A 155 8.59 18.09 -10.93
C ILE A 155 9.61 19.20 -10.71
N ILE A 156 10.81 18.84 -10.29
CA ILE A 156 11.89 19.78 -9.97
C ILE A 156 12.38 20.52 -11.22
N ASP A 157 12.54 19.84 -12.34
CA ASP A 157 12.89 20.44 -13.62
C ASP A 157 11.84 21.48 -14.04
N LYS A 158 10.54 21.19 -13.85
CA LYS A 158 9.45 22.13 -14.16
C LYS A 158 9.36 23.31 -13.19
N LEU A 159 9.93 23.17 -12.00
CA LEU A 159 10.08 24.25 -11.02
C LEU A 159 11.40 25.04 -11.20
N ASN A 160 12.21 24.72 -12.22
CA ASN A 160 13.54 25.29 -12.44
C ASN A 160 14.42 25.23 -11.19
N ALA A 161 14.47 24.07 -10.54
CA ALA A 161 15.26 23.79 -9.36
C ALA A 161 16.22 22.61 -9.61
N ARG A 162 17.11 22.34 -8.66
CA ARG A 162 18.04 21.20 -8.70
C ARG A 162 17.87 20.36 -7.44
N ILE A 163 18.06 19.04 -7.56
CA ILE A 163 18.20 18.14 -6.42
C ILE A 163 19.68 17.91 -6.19
N ILE A 164 20.12 18.07 -4.94
CA ILE A 164 21.42 17.64 -4.46
C ILE A 164 21.16 16.52 -3.47
N ILE A 165 21.77 15.36 -3.66
CA ILE A 165 21.67 14.20 -2.76
C ILE A 165 23.05 14.05 -2.12
N GLU A 166 23.12 14.34 -0.84
CA GLU A 166 24.32 14.12 -0.03
C GLU A 166 24.10 12.92 0.89
N THR A 167 25.06 12.02 0.91
CA THR A 167 25.03 10.85 1.81
C THR A 167 26.07 11.06 2.91
N LEU A 168 25.59 11.19 4.14
CA LEU A 168 26.44 11.22 5.33
C LEU A 168 26.53 9.80 5.89
N LYS A 169 27.75 9.35 6.21
CA LYS A 169 27.92 8.10 6.97
C LYS A 169 27.47 8.37 8.40
N CYS A 170 26.48 7.61 8.90
CA CYS A 170 26.21 7.58 10.33
C CYS A 170 27.44 6.97 11.03
N ILE A 171 28.11 7.76 11.83
CA ILE A 171 29.15 7.27 12.74
C ILE A 171 28.40 6.57 13.88
N SER A 172 28.55 5.23 13.93
CA SER A 172 27.99 4.39 15.00
C SER A 172 28.83 4.53 16.25
#